data_ce5947a63315960d12366186c8f436dc
#
_entry.id   ce5947a63315960d12366186c8f436dc
#
_cell.length_a   1.000
_cell.length_b   1.000
_cell.length_c   1.000
_cell.angle_alpha   90.00
_cell.angle_beta   90.00
_cell.angle_gamma   90.00
#
_symmetry.space_group_name_H-M   'P 1'
#
loop_
_entity.id
_entity.type
_entity.pdbx_description
1 polymer ?
#
loop_
_entity_poly.entity_id
_entity_poly.type
_entity_poly.pdbx_seq_one_letter_code
_entity_poly.pdbx_strand_id
1 'polypeptide(L)'
;MNKKLFAAATIGLCATLSLPLSVQAAIEEGKLVVWINGDKGYKGLAKVGERFTEETGIPVEVAHPDGATDKFQQAAATGNGPDIFIWAHDRLGEWAQSGLITAVTPSAESKQEIADFAWDAVSYNGKLWGYPMAVEAPALIYNKALVPTPPKTFEEVLAMHKDLAADGKRAILWDYNNTYFSWALLAANGGYAFKDTDTGYDVSQTGVNNDGAKQGAAMLKRLIDEGVMPKGADYSAAEAAFNKGDSAMFISGPWAWSNIRKSNIDFGVAPIPAVGDSPSKPFSGVMAATLNAASPNQALAVEFLENYLLEVEGLKTVNADVPLGAVVNKAFMEELSDDPMIKATFESAEQGRPMPNIPQMGVFWSAMEAALTNITSGRQTVDAALDDAAKRIVK
;
A
#
# COMPACT_ATOMS: atom_id res chain seq x y z
N MET A 1 20.26 -79.81 34.33
CA MET A 1 19.20 -79.18 33.56
C MET A 1 19.41 -77.65 33.62
N ASN A 2 20.10 -77.11 32.65
CA ASN A 2 20.54 -75.75 32.64
C ASN A 2 19.56 -74.85 31.82
N LYS A 3 18.96 -73.82 32.46
CA LYS A 3 18.21 -72.80 31.81
C LYS A 3 19.17 -71.67 31.52
N LYS A 4 19.40 -71.35 30.23
CA LYS A 4 20.10 -70.12 29.75
C LYS A 4 19.08 -68.99 29.56
N LEU A 5 19.28 -67.91 30.32
CA LEU A 5 18.60 -66.64 30.06
C LEU A 5 19.31 -65.92 28.89
N PHE A 6 18.51 -65.53 27.94
CA PHE A 6 18.93 -64.54 26.89
C PHE A 6 18.46 -63.18 27.33
N ALA A 7 19.40 -62.24 27.56
CA ALA A 7 19.11 -60.82 27.72
C ALA A 7 19.16 -60.18 26.38
N ALA A 8 18.03 -59.60 25.90
CA ALA A 8 17.99 -58.77 24.71
C ALA A 8 18.25 -57.32 25.11
N ALA A 9 19.36 -56.76 24.62
CA ALA A 9 19.68 -55.34 24.75
C ALA A 9 18.99 -54.56 23.63
N THR A 10 18.00 -53.74 23.98
CA THR A 10 17.34 -52.81 23.07
C THR A 10 18.18 -51.55 22.99
N ILE A 11 18.89 -51.35 21.88
CA ILE A 11 19.58 -50.09 21.57
C ILE A 11 18.54 -49.13 21.02
N GLY A 12 18.13 -48.14 21.84
CA GLY A 12 17.29 -47.03 21.41
C GLY A 12 18.09 -46.03 20.55
N LEU A 13 17.81 -46.01 19.26
CA LEU A 13 18.35 -45.05 18.32
C LEU A 13 17.58 -43.72 18.50
N CYS A 14 18.10 -42.78 19.30
CA CYS A 14 17.60 -41.41 19.30
C CYS A 14 18.01 -40.71 18.00
N ALA A 15 17.11 -40.70 17.01
CA ALA A 15 17.25 -39.86 15.86
C ALA A 15 16.94 -38.40 16.29
N THR A 16 17.98 -37.62 16.53
CA THR A 16 17.85 -36.15 16.64
C THR A 16 17.46 -35.60 15.27
N LEU A 17 16.18 -35.28 15.09
CA LEU A 17 15.74 -34.46 13.98
C LEU A 17 16.33 -33.03 14.18
N SER A 18 17.49 -32.80 13.61
CA SER A 18 17.97 -31.44 13.35
C SER A 18 17.11 -30.83 12.25
N LEU A 19 16.07 -30.10 12.65
CA LEU A 19 15.43 -29.14 11.74
C LEU A 19 16.51 -28.15 11.28
N PRO A 20 16.65 -27.89 9.98
CA PRO A 20 17.52 -26.81 9.53
C PRO A 20 16.91 -25.52 10.08
N LEU A 21 17.53 -24.93 11.09
CA LEU A 21 17.39 -23.51 11.34
C LEU A 21 17.88 -22.84 10.06
N SER A 22 16.98 -22.31 9.26
CA SER A 22 17.31 -21.33 8.25
C SER A 22 17.91 -20.14 9.00
N VAL A 23 19.23 -20.14 9.12
CA VAL A 23 19.99 -18.96 9.52
C VAL A 23 19.72 -17.93 8.43
N GLN A 24 18.82 -17.02 8.68
CA GLN A 24 18.62 -15.87 7.84
C GLN A 24 19.96 -15.11 7.90
N ALA A 25 20.63 -14.97 6.75
CA ALA A 25 21.93 -14.34 6.72
C ALA A 25 21.82 -12.91 7.27
N ALA A 26 22.74 -12.52 8.16
CA ALA A 26 22.87 -11.14 8.61
C ALA A 26 23.07 -10.21 7.41
N ILE A 27 22.68 -8.93 7.55
CA ILE A 27 22.85 -7.93 6.48
C ILE A 27 24.36 -7.82 6.16
N GLU A 28 24.71 -8.01 4.88
CA GLU A 28 26.09 -8.02 4.40
C GLU A 28 26.62 -6.60 4.28
N GLU A 29 27.77 -6.33 4.91
CA GLU A 29 28.46 -5.03 4.79
C GLU A 29 29.08 -4.87 3.38
N GLY A 30 28.90 -3.69 2.77
CA GLY A 30 29.44 -3.38 1.43
C GLY A 30 28.55 -3.84 0.27
N LYS A 31 27.32 -4.29 0.55
CA LYS A 31 26.29 -4.59 -0.42
C LYS A 31 24.97 -3.95 0.03
N LEU A 32 24.21 -3.37 -0.87
CA LEU A 32 22.86 -2.86 -0.57
C LEU A 32 21.78 -3.83 -1.00
N VAL A 33 20.84 -4.10 -0.11
CA VAL A 33 19.60 -4.84 -0.40
C VAL A 33 18.43 -3.89 -0.23
N VAL A 34 17.62 -3.75 -1.29
CA VAL A 34 16.44 -2.88 -1.31
C VAL A 34 15.19 -3.74 -1.50
N TRP A 35 14.23 -3.61 -0.58
CA TRP A 35 12.92 -4.22 -0.76
C TRP A 35 11.88 -3.18 -1.16
N ILE A 36 10.99 -3.58 -2.08
CA ILE A 36 9.85 -2.81 -2.57
C ILE A 36 8.70 -3.78 -2.85
N ASN A 37 7.46 -3.29 -2.97
CA ASN A 37 6.34 -4.15 -3.34
C ASN A 37 6.43 -4.61 -4.82
N GLY A 38 5.91 -5.81 -5.11
CA GLY A 38 5.99 -6.42 -6.44
C GLY A 38 5.15 -5.73 -7.53
N ASP A 39 4.18 -4.90 -7.14
CA ASP A 39 3.38 -4.07 -8.05
C ASP A 39 4.02 -2.71 -8.38
N LYS A 40 5.16 -2.40 -7.77
CA LYS A 40 5.91 -1.15 -7.98
C LYS A 40 7.04 -1.35 -9.01
N GLY A 41 7.72 -0.28 -9.37
CA GLY A 41 8.77 -0.25 -10.39
C GLY A 41 10.08 -0.93 -9.98
N TYR A 42 10.03 -2.18 -9.50
CA TYR A 42 11.20 -2.89 -8.98
C TYR A 42 12.27 -3.15 -10.04
N LYS A 43 11.89 -3.32 -11.33
CA LYS A 43 12.86 -3.46 -12.44
C LYS A 43 13.53 -2.12 -12.78
N GLY A 44 12.78 -1.03 -12.70
CA GLY A 44 13.34 0.31 -12.83
C GLY A 44 14.31 0.61 -11.69
N LEU A 45 13.93 0.27 -10.46
CA LEU A 45 14.78 0.39 -9.27
C LEU A 45 16.06 -0.45 -9.39
N ALA A 46 15.97 -1.68 -9.94
CA ALA A 46 17.14 -2.52 -10.20
C ALA A 46 18.11 -1.85 -11.19
N LYS A 47 17.63 -1.17 -12.24
CA LYS A 47 18.47 -0.41 -13.17
C LYS A 47 19.18 0.78 -12.48
N VAL A 48 18.50 1.45 -11.55
CA VAL A 48 19.17 2.48 -10.73
C VAL A 48 20.27 1.85 -9.89
N GLY A 49 20.03 0.66 -9.32
CA GLY A 49 21.02 -0.14 -8.60
C GLY A 49 22.20 -0.59 -9.47
N GLU A 50 21.94 -0.97 -10.73
CA GLU A 50 23.00 -1.30 -11.69
C GLU A 50 23.89 -0.10 -11.97
N ARG A 51 23.33 1.09 -12.21
CA ARG A 51 24.07 2.34 -12.38
C ARG A 51 24.95 2.64 -11.15
N PHE A 52 24.40 2.55 -9.95
CA PHE A 52 25.13 2.72 -8.71
C PHE A 52 26.32 1.74 -8.61
N THR A 53 26.08 0.48 -8.93
CA THR A 53 27.10 -0.58 -8.92
C THR A 53 28.22 -0.30 -9.94
N GLU A 54 27.87 0.13 -11.15
CA GLU A 54 28.84 0.46 -12.21
C GLU A 54 29.76 1.62 -11.80
N GLU A 55 29.20 2.64 -11.12
CA GLU A 55 29.95 3.85 -10.75
C GLU A 55 30.74 3.70 -9.45
N THR A 56 30.23 2.92 -8.49
CA THR A 56 30.84 2.82 -7.13
C THR A 56 31.53 1.48 -6.87
N GLY A 57 31.23 0.45 -7.65
CA GLY A 57 31.66 -0.93 -7.39
C GLY A 57 30.87 -1.65 -6.30
N ILE A 58 29.85 -1.02 -5.70
CA ILE A 58 29.04 -1.57 -4.61
C ILE A 58 27.81 -2.27 -5.18
N PRO A 59 27.59 -3.57 -4.94
CA PRO A 59 26.45 -4.30 -5.46
C PRO A 59 25.14 -3.82 -4.84
N VAL A 60 24.10 -3.71 -5.66
CA VAL A 60 22.71 -3.44 -5.22
C VAL A 60 21.80 -4.58 -5.65
N GLU A 61 21.10 -5.18 -4.71
CA GLU A 61 20.08 -6.20 -4.94
C GLU A 61 18.70 -5.64 -4.65
N VAL A 62 17.78 -5.77 -5.60
CA VAL A 62 16.36 -5.38 -5.43
C VAL A 62 15.51 -6.62 -5.32
N ALA A 63 14.72 -6.72 -4.26
CA ALA A 63 13.78 -7.82 -4.02
C ALA A 63 12.37 -7.29 -3.71
N HIS A 64 11.36 -8.12 -4.01
CA HIS A 64 9.95 -7.80 -3.81
C HIS A 64 9.21 -8.99 -3.18
N PRO A 65 9.49 -9.32 -1.91
CA PRO A 65 8.88 -10.47 -1.26
C PRO A 65 7.37 -10.26 -1.05
N ASP A 66 6.57 -11.30 -1.28
CA ASP A 66 5.15 -11.28 -0.93
C ASP A 66 4.99 -11.03 0.58
N GLY A 67 3.99 -10.21 0.98
CA GLY A 67 3.81 -9.81 2.37
C GLY A 67 5.00 -9.01 2.92
N ALA A 68 5.54 -8.11 2.12
CA ALA A 68 6.78 -7.38 2.37
C ALA A 68 6.81 -6.67 3.74
N THR A 69 5.69 -6.08 4.19
CA THR A 69 5.61 -5.37 5.49
C THR A 69 5.82 -6.30 6.67
N ASP A 70 5.12 -7.44 6.69
CA ASP A 70 5.24 -8.41 7.79
C ASP A 70 6.61 -9.08 7.80
N LYS A 71 7.14 -9.39 6.61
CA LYS A 71 8.50 -9.93 6.47
C LYS A 71 9.56 -8.94 6.90
N PHE A 72 9.40 -7.65 6.56
CA PHE A 72 10.30 -6.61 7.01
C PHE A 72 10.30 -6.50 8.53
N GLN A 73 9.13 -6.41 9.16
CA GLN A 73 9.00 -6.34 10.62
C GLN A 73 9.67 -7.53 11.31
N GLN A 74 9.44 -8.75 10.83
CA GLN A 74 10.03 -9.96 11.39
C GLN A 74 11.56 -10.01 11.21
N ALA A 75 12.05 -9.66 10.03
CA ALA A 75 13.47 -9.67 9.73
C ALA A 75 14.22 -8.57 10.50
N ALA A 76 13.74 -7.33 10.46
CA ALA A 76 14.36 -6.19 11.14
C ALA A 76 14.38 -6.37 12.66
N ALA A 77 13.33 -6.95 13.26
CA ALA A 77 13.28 -7.26 14.68
C ALA A 77 14.37 -8.26 15.14
N THR A 78 14.93 -9.04 14.21
CA THR A 78 16.01 -10.00 14.47
C THR A 78 17.37 -9.54 13.92
N GLY A 79 17.48 -8.26 13.51
CA GLY A 79 18.73 -7.70 12.97
C GLY A 79 19.04 -8.12 11.53
N ASN A 80 18.00 -8.54 10.78
CA ASN A 80 18.12 -9.01 9.39
C ASN A 80 17.23 -8.17 8.46
N GLY A 81 17.11 -8.58 7.21
CA GLY A 81 16.24 -7.95 6.20
C GLY A 81 17.01 -7.07 5.22
N PRO A 82 16.34 -6.15 4.51
CA PRO A 82 16.97 -5.23 3.57
C PRO A 82 17.70 -4.10 4.31
N ASP A 83 18.59 -3.41 3.63
CA ASP A 83 19.17 -2.12 4.08
C ASP A 83 18.14 -0.99 3.94
N ILE A 84 17.41 -1.02 2.83
CA ILE A 84 16.38 -0.03 2.46
C ILE A 84 15.05 -0.76 2.24
N PHE A 85 13.98 -0.25 2.86
CA PHE A 85 12.63 -0.71 2.59
C PHE A 85 11.76 0.44 2.08
N ILE A 86 11.20 0.26 0.87
CA ILE A 86 10.35 1.25 0.22
C ILE A 86 8.88 0.84 0.39
N TRP A 87 8.13 1.67 1.14
CA TRP A 87 6.72 1.46 1.44
C TRP A 87 5.99 2.78 1.68
N ALA A 88 4.66 2.72 1.83
CA ALA A 88 3.87 3.88 2.23
C ALA A 88 4.18 4.32 3.67
N HIS A 89 4.07 5.61 3.94
CA HIS A 89 4.50 6.25 5.18
C HIS A 89 3.69 5.86 6.44
N ASP A 90 2.52 5.27 6.29
CA ASP A 90 1.60 4.92 7.38
C ASP A 90 2.18 3.97 8.43
N ARG A 91 3.24 3.22 8.07
CA ARG A 91 3.92 2.28 8.98
C ARG A 91 5.14 2.87 9.69
N LEU A 92 5.58 4.06 9.31
CA LEU A 92 6.84 4.65 9.82
C LEU A 92 6.79 4.88 11.32
N GLY A 93 5.68 5.38 11.87
CA GLY A 93 5.53 5.60 13.30
C GLY A 93 5.63 4.32 14.12
N GLU A 94 5.03 3.22 13.64
CA GLU A 94 5.14 1.89 14.26
C GLU A 94 6.58 1.38 14.22
N TRP A 95 7.23 1.42 13.06
CA TRP A 95 8.60 0.93 12.90
C TRP A 95 9.62 1.78 13.64
N ALA A 96 9.43 3.09 13.67
CA ALA A 96 10.27 4.01 14.46
C ALA A 96 10.16 3.75 15.96
N GLN A 97 8.93 3.58 16.46
CA GLN A 97 8.69 3.28 17.88
C GLN A 97 9.25 1.93 18.29
N SER A 98 9.19 0.94 17.40
CA SER A 98 9.71 -0.40 17.63
C SER A 98 11.22 -0.52 17.38
N GLY A 99 11.90 0.57 16.95
CA GLY A 99 13.34 0.58 16.68
C GLY A 99 13.76 -0.25 15.46
N LEU A 100 12.85 -0.49 14.52
CA LEU A 100 13.13 -1.27 13.31
C LEU A 100 13.78 -0.43 12.21
N ILE A 101 13.55 0.88 12.23
CA ILE A 101 14.14 1.85 11.29
C ILE A 101 14.93 2.91 12.03
N THR A 102 15.84 3.57 11.33
CA THR A 102 16.64 4.67 11.89
C THR A 102 16.15 6.01 11.38
N ALA A 103 16.29 7.05 12.22
CA ALA A 103 16.00 8.41 11.78
C ALA A 103 17.03 8.86 10.74
N VAL A 104 16.59 9.62 9.75
CA VAL A 104 17.43 10.14 8.68
C VAL A 104 17.67 11.63 8.83
N THR A 105 18.81 12.10 8.29
CA THR A 105 19.14 13.52 8.21
C THR A 105 19.47 13.84 6.75
N PRO A 106 18.48 14.13 5.93
CA PRO A 106 18.68 14.44 4.52
C PRO A 106 19.57 15.68 4.33
N SER A 107 20.33 15.69 3.23
CA SER A 107 21.12 16.84 2.82
C SER A 107 20.23 18.09 2.62
N ALA A 108 20.85 19.26 2.61
CA ALA A 108 20.13 20.50 2.32
C ALA A 108 19.59 20.52 0.89
N GLU A 109 20.29 19.88 -0.05
CA GLU A 109 19.90 19.73 -1.45
C GLU A 109 18.67 18.85 -1.58
N SER A 110 18.67 17.63 -1.04
CA SER A 110 17.51 16.75 -1.04
C SER A 110 16.27 17.39 -0.41
N LYS A 111 16.46 18.17 0.67
CA LYS A 111 15.33 18.91 1.29
C LYS A 111 14.77 20.00 0.38
N GLN A 112 15.62 20.65 -0.41
CA GLN A 112 15.19 21.70 -1.34
C GLN A 112 14.49 21.14 -2.58
N GLU A 113 14.93 20.00 -3.09
CA GLU A 113 14.40 19.35 -4.28
C GLU A 113 13.04 18.69 -4.06
N ILE A 114 12.80 18.17 -2.89
CA ILE A 114 11.56 17.46 -2.53
C ILE A 114 10.55 18.43 -1.92
N ALA A 115 9.28 18.22 -2.21
CA ALA A 115 8.18 19.04 -1.73
C ALA A 115 8.02 18.94 -0.19
N ASP A 116 7.81 20.07 0.48
CA ASP A 116 7.83 20.18 1.94
C ASP A 116 6.79 19.27 2.62
N PHE A 117 5.57 19.21 2.09
CA PHE A 117 4.50 18.36 2.61
C PHE A 117 4.87 16.86 2.65
N ALA A 118 5.75 16.42 1.75
CA ALA A 118 6.19 15.03 1.69
C ALA A 118 7.16 14.71 2.84
N TRP A 119 7.97 15.67 3.27
CA TRP A 119 8.79 15.54 4.48
C TRP A 119 7.94 15.48 5.74
N ASP A 120 6.84 16.23 5.79
CA ASP A 120 5.90 16.17 6.92
C ASP A 120 5.29 14.77 7.05
N ALA A 121 4.94 14.12 5.94
CA ALA A 121 4.37 12.77 5.92
C ALA A 121 5.33 11.70 6.49
N VAL A 122 6.63 11.86 6.33
CA VAL A 122 7.65 10.93 6.87
C VAL A 122 8.22 11.38 8.22
N SER A 123 7.64 12.41 8.83
CA SER A 123 8.02 12.91 10.15
C SER A 123 7.21 12.22 11.25
N TYR A 124 7.88 11.77 12.29
CA TYR A 124 7.27 11.22 13.49
C TYR A 124 8.09 11.60 14.73
N ASN A 125 7.43 12.11 15.78
CA ASN A 125 8.08 12.60 17.01
C ASN A 125 9.25 13.59 16.74
N GLY A 126 9.04 14.51 15.79
CA GLY A 126 10.01 15.57 15.47
C GLY A 126 11.27 15.11 14.73
N LYS A 127 11.29 13.88 14.21
CA LYS A 127 12.39 13.34 13.39
C LYS A 127 11.85 12.84 12.06
N LEU A 128 12.71 12.85 11.03
CA LEU A 128 12.43 12.22 9.73
C LEU A 128 12.84 10.74 9.79
N TRP A 129 12.02 9.86 9.22
CA TRP A 129 12.19 8.41 9.28
C TRP A 129 12.26 7.74 7.90
N GLY A 130 12.34 8.53 6.86
CA GLY A 130 12.48 8.05 5.49
C GLY A 130 12.64 9.17 4.49
N TYR A 131 12.92 8.80 3.27
CA TYR A 131 13.05 9.68 2.11
C TYR A 131 11.79 9.55 1.25
N PRO A 132 10.96 10.59 1.11
CA PRO A 132 9.72 10.52 0.34
C PRO A 132 10.02 10.50 -1.16
N MET A 133 9.25 9.71 -1.94
CA MET A 133 9.43 9.49 -3.37
C MET A 133 8.25 9.98 -4.20
N ALA A 134 7.03 9.60 -3.81
CA ALA A 134 5.82 9.87 -4.58
C ALA A 134 4.59 9.88 -3.68
N VAL A 135 3.52 10.56 -4.12
CA VAL A 135 2.18 10.50 -3.52
C VAL A 135 1.32 9.57 -4.35
N GLU A 136 0.63 8.69 -3.67
CA GLU A 136 -0.33 7.76 -4.26
C GLU A 136 -1.68 7.89 -3.58
N ALA A 137 -2.75 7.80 -4.37
CA ALA A 137 -4.11 7.66 -3.88
C ALA A 137 -4.90 6.75 -4.81
N PRO A 138 -5.85 5.97 -4.31
CA PRO A 138 -6.81 5.28 -5.15
C PRO A 138 -7.66 6.29 -5.91
N ALA A 139 -7.93 5.98 -7.17
CA ALA A 139 -8.82 6.74 -8.04
C ALA A 139 -9.70 5.76 -8.84
N LEU A 140 -10.71 6.29 -9.51
CA LEU A 140 -11.51 5.53 -10.46
C LEU A 140 -10.74 5.41 -11.78
N ILE A 141 -10.45 4.19 -12.19
CA ILE A 141 -9.95 3.86 -13.53
C ILE A 141 -11.13 3.35 -14.34
N TYR A 142 -11.35 3.88 -15.53
CA TYR A 142 -12.50 3.50 -16.36
C TYR A 142 -12.11 3.22 -17.80
N ASN A 143 -12.74 2.22 -18.41
CA ASN A 143 -12.59 1.87 -19.81
C ASN A 143 -13.46 2.80 -20.66
N LYS A 144 -12.84 3.70 -21.42
CA LYS A 144 -13.55 4.73 -22.23
C LYS A 144 -14.49 4.14 -23.30
N ALA A 145 -14.23 2.91 -23.77
CA ALA A 145 -15.09 2.25 -24.73
C ALA A 145 -16.42 1.78 -24.09
N LEU A 146 -16.42 1.45 -22.78
CA LEU A 146 -17.59 1.00 -22.04
C LEU A 146 -18.28 2.13 -21.26
N VAL A 147 -17.48 3.09 -20.80
CA VAL A 147 -17.89 4.24 -19.98
C VAL A 147 -17.25 5.50 -20.57
N PRO A 148 -17.87 6.12 -21.59
CA PRO A 148 -17.29 7.33 -22.24
C PRO A 148 -17.18 8.53 -21.29
N THR A 149 -18.04 8.58 -20.25
CA THR A 149 -18.03 9.61 -19.22
C THR A 149 -18.08 8.94 -17.86
N PRO A 150 -17.07 9.16 -16.97
CA PRO A 150 -17.05 8.52 -15.67
C PRO A 150 -18.22 8.99 -14.79
N PRO A 151 -18.85 8.06 -14.00
CA PRO A 151 -19.94 8.39 -13.09
C PRO A 151 -19.46 9.29 -11.97
N LYS A 152 -20.32 10.17 -11.50
CA LYS A 152 -20.05 11.09 -10.38
C LYS A 152 -20.49 10.51 -9.03
N THR A 153 -21.44 9.58 -9.03
CA THR A 153 -21.99 8.97 -7.82
C THR A 153 -22.05 7.45 -7.94
N PHE A 154 -22.08 6.75 -6.81
CA PHE A 154 -22.30 5.28 -6.83
C PHE A 154 -23.71 4.89 -7.26
N GLU A 155 -24.70 5.78 -7.15
CA GLU A 155 -26.04 5.58 -7.72
C GLU A 155 -25.98 5.52 -9.25
N GLU A 156 -25.15 6.35 -9.89
CA GLU A 156 -24.91 6.27 -11.34
C GLU A 156 -24.21 4.95 -11.72
N VAL A 157 -23.26 4.47 -10.89
CA VAL A 157 -22.63 3.15 -11.10
C VAL A 157 -23.66 2.02 -11.04
N LEU A 158 -24.58 2.05 -10.07
CA LEU A 158 -25.69 1.09 -9.96
C LEU A 158 -26.61 1.14 -11.18
N ALA A 159 -26.92 2.34 -11.68
CA ALA A 159 -27.75 2.50 -12.88
C ALA A 159 -27.04 1.94 -14.12
N MET A 160 -25.76 2.27 -14.33
CA MET A 160 -24.96 1.75 -15.45
C MET A 160 -24.82 0.23 -15.44
N HIS A 161 -24.79 -0.38 -14.25
CA HIS A 161 -24.66 -1.83 -14.13
C HIS A 161 -25.78 -2.60 -14.84
N LYS A 162 -26.98 -2.07 -14.87
CA LYS A 162 -28.14 -2.74 -15.52
C LYS A 162 -27.91 -2.98 -17.00
N ASP A 163 -27.37 -1.99 -17.69
CA ASP A 163 -27.08 -2.05 -19.12
C ASP A 163 -25.83 -2.90 -19.38
N LEU A 164 -24.76 -2.71 -18.60
CA LEU A 164 -23.52 -3.48 -18.73
C LEU A 164 -23.72 -4.97 -18.43
N ALA A 165 -24.58 -5.31 -17.48
CA ALA A 165 -24.92 -6.70 -17.13
C ALA A 165 -25.64 -7.42 -18.26
N ALA A 166 -26.40 -6.74 -19.11
CA ALA A 166 -27.04 -7.32 -20.30
C ALA A 166 -26.00 -7.83 -21.30
N ASP A 167 -24.80 -7.20 -21.34
CA ASP A 167 -23.66 -7.60 -22.17
C ASP A 167 -22.68 -8.53 -21.41
N GLY A 168 -23.06 -9.04 -20.23
CA GLY A 168 -22.26 -9.93 -19.41
C GLY A 168 -21.08 -9.22 -18.70
N LYS A 169 -21.12 -7.89 -18.61
CA LYS A 169 -20.07 -7.07 -18.00
C LYS A 169 -20.47 -6.53 -16.63
N ARG A 170 -19.50 -6.17 -15.82
CA ARG A 170 -19.71 -5.50 -14.53
C ARG A 170 -19.45 -4.01 -14.66
N ALA A 171 -20.18 -3.20 -13.91
CA ALA A 171 -19.92 -1.76 -13.89
C ALA A 171 -18.59 -1.46 -13.22
N ILE A 172 -18.33 -2.03 -12.06
CA ILE A 172 -17.13 -1.73 -11.26
C ILE A 172 -16.69 -2.95 -10.47
N LEU A 173 -15.37 -3.04 -10.22
CA LEU A 173 -14.79 -4.01 -9.29
C LEU A 173 -13.51 -3.45 -8.66
N TRP A 174 -13.21 -3.83 -7.43
CA TRP A 174 -11.92 -3.58 -6.75
C TRP A 174 -11.72 -4.57 -5.61
N ASP A 175 -10.56 -4.55 -4.96
CA ASP A 175 -10.29 -5.29 -3.72
C ASP A 175 -11.00 -4.60 -2.55
N TYR A 176 -12.28 -4.88 -2.42
CA TYR A 176 -13.16 -4.14 -1.52
C TYR A 176 -13.02 -4.53 -0.05
N ASN A 177 -12.39 -5.66 0.28
CA ASN A 177 -12.07 -6.02 1.66
C ASN A 177 -10.80 -5.34 2.17
N ASN A 178 -9.91 -4.95 1.27
CA ASN A 178 -8.77 -4.13 1.60
C ASN A 178 -9.23 -2.70 1.91
N THR A 179 -9.03 -2.30 3.15
CA THR A 179 -9.51 -1.01 3.67
C THR A 179 -8.97 0.18 2.88
N TYR A 180 -7.73 0.11 2.37
CA TYR A 180 -7.13 1.20 1.60
C TYR A 180 -7.98 1.61 0.39
N PHE A 181 -8.52 0.64 -0.36
CA PHE A 181 -9.35 0.91 -1.53
C PHE A 181 -10.79 1.30 -1.18
N SER A 182 -11.34 0.76 -0.08
CA SER A 182 -12.74 1.01 0.32
C SER A 182 -12.91 2.20 1.26
N TRP A 183 -11.81 2.71 1.83
CA TRP A 183 -11.84 3.80 2.79
C TRP A 183 -12.51 5.06 2.23
N ALA A 184 -12.32 5.35 0.95
CA ALA A 184 -12.91 6.49 0.27
C ALA A 184 -14.42 6.61 0.49
N LEU A 185 -15.13 5.47 0.48
CA LEU A 185 -16.58 5.42 0.70
C LEU A 185 -16.92 5.69 2.18
N LEU A 186 -16.17 5.08 3.09
CA LEU A 186 -16.43 5.22 4.54
C LEU A 186 -16.14 6.65 5.03
N ALA A 187 -15.14 7.30 4.45
CA ALA A 187 -14.76 8.65 4.80
C ALA A 187 -15.60 9.76 4.13
N ALA A 188 -16.35 9.42 3.07
CA ALA A 188 -17.14 10.39 2.29
C ALA A 188 -18.03 11.28 3.18
N ASN A 189 -18.80 10.66 4.06
CA ASN A 189 -19.76 11.33 4.93
C ASN A 189 -19.21 11.58 6.35
N GLY A 190 -17.87 11.62 6.51
CA GLY A 190 -17.24 12.02 7.76
C GLY A 190 -16.72 10.88 8.64
N GLY A 191 -16.54 9.66 8.09
CA GLY A 191 -15.72 8.63 8.75
C GLY A 191 -14.27 9.08 8.88
N TYR A 192 -13.59 8.71 9.96
CA TYR A 192 -12.17 9.00 10.20
C TYR A 192 -11.49 7.87 10.97
N ALA A 193 -10.20 7.65 10.70
CA ALA A 193 -9.44 6.61 11.40
C ALA A 193 -9.19 7.01 12.86
N PHE A 194 -8.57 8.17 13.07
CA PHE A 194 -8.34 8.80 14.36
C PHE A 194 -8.71 10.27 14.28
N LYS A 195 -9.14 10.83 15.40
CA LYS A 195 -9.55 12.24 15.44
C LYS A 195 -8.35 13.16 15.34
N ASP A 196 -8.37 14.07 14.37
CA ASP A 196 -7.36 15.12 14.26
C ASP A 196 -7.36 16.04 15.47
N THR A 197 -6.17 16.46 15.87
CA THR A 197 -5.93 17.48 16.89
C THR A 197 -4.89 18.48 16.38
N ASP A 198 -4.71 19.60 17.06
CA ASP A 198 -3.70 20.59 16.66
C ASP A 198 -2.25 20.07 16.69
N THR A 199 -2.01 18.95 17.38
CA THR A 199 -0.67 18.36 17.57
C THR A 199 -0.54 16.93 17.05
N GLY A 200 -1.48 16.46 16.23
CA GLY A 200 -1.50 15.10 15.69
C GLY A 200 -2.85 14.43 15.82
N TYR A 201 -2.91 13.25 16.43
CA TYR A 201 -4.14 12.43 16.50
C TYR A 201 -4.50 12.05 17.94
N ASP A 202 -5.78 12.16 18.28
CA ASP A 202 -6.34 11.54 19.49
C ASP A 202 -6.68 10.07 19.18
N VAL A 203 -5.80 9.17 19.60
CA VAL A 203 -5.92 7.72 19.36
C VAL A 203 -7.02 7.04 20.19
N SER A 204 -7.61 7.75 21.15
CA SER A 204 -8.77 7.27 21.93
C SER A 204 -10.09 7.46 21.20
N GLN A 205 -10.10 8.15 20.06
CA GLN A 205 -11.30 8.47 19.28
C GLN A 205 -11.15 8.04 17.84
N THR A 206 -12.12 7.26 17.38
CA THR A 206 -12.27 6.87 15.98
C THR A 206 -13.69 7.14 15.50
N GLY A 207 -13.83 7.44 14.21
CA GLY A 207 -15.12 7.61 13.55
C GLY A 207 -15.43 6.50 12.54
N VAL A 208 -14.81 5.35 12.66
CA VAL A 208 -15.06 4.22 11.76
C VAL A 208 -16.48 3.65 11.88
N ASN A 209 -17.18 3.94 12.98
CA ASN A 209 -18.54 3.51 13.23
C ASN A 209 -19.56 4.68 13.40
N ASN A 210 -19.16 5.90 13.01
CA ASN A 210 -20.13 7.00 12.97
C ASN A 210 -21.14 6.81 11.82
N ASP A 211 -22.21 7.59 11.82
CA ASP A 211 -23.28 7.46 10.82
C ASP A 211 -22.77 7.59 9.37
N GLY A 212 -21.77 8.46 9.15
CA GLY A 212 -21.18 8.66 7.83
C GLY A 212 -20.37 7.44 7.34
N ALA A 213 -19.58 6.84 8.21
CA ALA A 213 -18.84 5.61 7.89
C ALA A 213 -19.81 4.44 7.62
N LYS A 214 -20.91 4.35 8.41
CA LYS A 214 -21.96 3.35 8.19
C LYS A 214 -22.66 3.53 6.84
N GLN A 215 -22.91 4.77 6.39
CA GLN A 215 -23.45 5.05 5.05
C GLN A 215 -22.51 4.56 3.95
N GLY A 216 -21.21 4.83 4.05
CA GLY A 216 -20.21 4.36 3.09
C GLY A 216 -20.13 2.83 3.02
N ALA A 217 -20.09 2.17 4.18
CA ALA A 217 -20.08 0.71 4.26
C ALA A 217 -21.40 0.08 3.77
N ALA A 218 -22.54 0.76 3.98
CA ALA A 218 -23.84 0.32 3.43
C ALA A 218 -23.86 0.43 1.91
N MET A 219 -23.25 1.47 1.31
CA MET A 219 -23.11 1.57 -0.14
C MET A 219 -22.26 0.42 -0.70
N LEU A 220 -21.11 0.13 -0.08
CA LEU A 220 -20.28 -1.01 -0.46
C LEU A 220 -21.08 -2.33 -0.42
N LYS A 221 -21.80 -2.56 0.69
CA LYS A 221 -22.63 -3.76 0.83
C LYS A 221 -23.73 -3.83 -0.25
N ARG A 222 -24.36 -2.71 -0.56
CA ARG A 222 -25.39 -2.59 -1.60
C ARG A 222 -24.87 -2.97 -2.98
N LEU A 223 -23.66 -2.54 -3.35
CA LEU A 223 -23.02 -2.93 -4.63
C LEU A 223 -22.85 -4.46 -4.75
N ILE A 224 -22.62 -5.14 -3.63
CA ILE A 224 -22.50 -6.61 -3.60
C ILE A 224 -23.90 -7.27 -3.62
N ASP A 225 -24.84 -6.79 -2.81
CA ASP A 225 -26.18 -7.35 -2.69
C ASP A 225 -26.99 -7.21 -4.00
N GLU A 226 -26.79 -6.11 -4.74
CA GLU A 226 -27.41 -5.89 -6.06
C GLU A 226 -26.63 -6.58 -7.21
N GLY A 227 -25.55 -7.31 -6.91
CA GLY A 227 -24.81 -8.14 -7.87
C GLY A 227 -23.84 -7.36 -8.76
N VAL A 228 -23.58 -6.08 -8.50
CA VAL A 228 -22.59 -5.29 -9.24
C VAL A 228 -21.21 -5.91 -9.06
N MET A 229 -20.88 -6.31 -7.85
CA MET A 229 -19.62 -6.97 -7.52
C MET A 229 -19.84 -8.40 -7.00
N PRO A 230 -18.99 -9.37 -7.39
CA PRO A 230 -19.07 -10.73 -6.87
C PRO A 230 -18.59 -10.77 -5.41
N LYS A 231 -18.98 -11.79 -4.66
CA LYS A 231 -18.40 -12.05 -3.35
C LYS A 231 -16.99 -12.59 -3.48
N GLY A 232 -16.07 -12.10 -2.65
CA GLY A 232 -14.73 -12.66 -2.50
C GLY A 232 -13.72 -12.21 -3.58
N ALA A 233 -13.96 -11.07 -4.26
CA ALA A 233 -12.97 -10.52 -5.18
C ALA A 233 -11.78 -9.92 -4.40
N ASP A 234 -10.58 -10.29 -4.83
CA ASP A 234 -9.31 -9.71 -4.41
C ASP A 234 -8.75 -8.78 -5.49
N TYR A 235 -7.59 -8.17 -5.21
CA TYR A 235 -6.93 -7.26 -6.13
C TYR A 235 -6.63 -7.91 -7.50
N SER A 236 -6.07 -9.13 -7.50
CA SER A 236 -5.69 -9.83 -8.74
C SER A 236 -6.91 -10.15 -9.60
N ALA A 237 -8.01 -10.58 -8.99
CA ALA A 237 -9.26 -10.85 -9.70
C ALA A 237 -9.86 -9.56 -10.28
N ALA A 238 -9.82 -8.45 -9.53
CA ALA A 238 -10.34 -7.16 -9.97
C ALA A 238 -9.53 -6.58 -11.13
N GLU A 239 -8.20 -6.57 -11.03
CA GLU A 239 -7.30 -6.13 -12.10
C GLU A 239 -7.47 -6.98 -13.35
N ALA A 240 -7.53 -8.31 -13.21
CA ALA A 240 -7.74 -9.22 -14.34
C ALA A 240 -9.08 -9.00 -15.03
N ALA A 241 -10.16 -8.76 -14.28
CA ALA A 241 -11.48 -8.46 -14.83
C ALA A 241 -11.47 -7.16 -15.64
N PHE A 242 -10.82 -6.11 -15.13
CA PHE A 242 -10.67 -4.86 -15.87
C PHE A 242 -9.83 -5.03 -17.14
N ASN A 243 -8.67 -5.69 -17.05
CA ASN A 243 -7.75 -5.91 -18.15
C ASN A 243 -8.33 -6.81 -19.26
N LYS A 244 -9.34 -7.63 -18.97
CA LYS A 244 -10.10 -8.40 -19.95
C LYS A 244 -11.32 -7.64 -20.53
N GLY A 245 -11.66 -6.49 -19.97
CA GLY A 245 -12.87 -5.75 -20.32
C GLY A 245 -14.15 -6.38 -19.75
N ASP A 246 -14.04 -7.25 -18.74
CA ASP A 246 -15.18 -7.85 -18.03
C ASP A 246 -15.72 -6.89 -16.94
N SER A 247 -14.90 -5.97 -16.44
CA SER A 247 -15.29 -4.83 -15.61
C SER A 247 -15.05 -3.53 -16.35
N ALA A 248 -16.04 -2.65 -16.35
CA ALA A 248 -15.95 -1.37 -17.02
C ALA A 248 -15.14 -0.33 -16.22
N MET A 249 -15.12 -0.48 -14.90
CA MET A 249 -14.39 0.40 -13.97
C MET A 249 -13.63 -0.41 -12.91
N PHE A 250 -12.58 0.22 -12.37
CA PHE A 250 -11.68 -0.36 -11.39
C PHE A 250 -11.19 0.73 -10.42
N ILE A 251 -11.28 0.52 -9.12
CA ILE A 251 -10.65 1.42 -8.14
C ILE A 251 -9.25 0.89 -7.85
N SER A 252 -8.25 1.65 -8.27
CA SER A 252 -6.84 1.35 -8.08
C SER A 252 -6.00 2.63 -8.20
N GLY A 253 -4.68 2.50 -8.30
CA GLY A 253 -3.77 3.62 -8.42
C GLY A 253 -2.83 3.52 -9.61
N PRO A 254 -1.82 4.40 -9.70
CA PRO A 254 -0.88 4.49 -10.82
C PRO A 254 -0.13 3.18 -11.10
N TRP A 255 0.09 2.35 -10.08
CA TRP A 255 0.74 1.04 -10.21
C TRP A 255 0.02 0.08 -11.16
N ALA A 256 -1.30 0.22 -11.37
CA ALA A 256 -2.06 -0.62 -12.29
C ALA A 256 -1.90 -0.20 -13.78
N TRP A 257 -1.51 1.05 -14.05
CA TRP A 257 -1.56 1.60 -15.41
C TRP A 257 -0.69 0.86 -16.42
N SER A 258 0.49 0.39 -16.00
CA SER A 258 1.38 -0.37 -16.88
C SER A 258 0.75 -1.68 -17.38
N ASN A 259 0.04 -2.41 -16.51
CA ASN A 259 -0.65 -3.64 -16.89
C ASN A 259 -1.90 -3.35 -17.75
N ILE A 260 -2.61 -2.27 -17.45
CA ILE A 260 -3.78 -1.86 -18.25
C ILE A 260 -3.35 -1.46 -19.67
N ARG A 261 -2.25 -0.70 -19.82
CA ARG A 261 -1.69 -0.37 -21.14
C ARG A 261 -1.32 -1.61 -21.96
N LYS A 262 -0.78 -2.64 -21.31
CA LYS A 262 -0.46 -3.93 -21.97
C LYS A 262 -1.70 -4.69 -22.47
N SER A 263 -2.87 -4.43 -21.86
CA SER A 263 -4.14 -5.04 -22.29
C SER A 263 -4.82 -4.32 -23.47
N ASN A 264 -4.23 -3.23 -23.97
CA ASN A 264 -4.74 -2.39 -25.07
C ASN A 264 -6.11 -1.73 -24.76
N ILE A 265 -6.44 -1.51 -23.49
CA ILE A 265 -7.63 -0.76 -23.08
C ILE A 265 -7.28 0.74 -23.10
N ASP A 266 -8.08 1.53 -23.84
CA ASP A 266 -8.07 2.99 -23.68
C ASP A 266 -8.84 3.34 -22.41
N PHE A 267 -8.10 3.80 -21.41
CA PHE A 267 -8.65 4.10 -20.10
C PHE A 267 -8.47 5.56 -19.71
N GLY A 268 -9.30 6.01 -18.80
CA GLY A 268 -9.17 7.29 -18.12
C GLY A 268 -9.10 7.11 -16.61
N VAL A 269 -8.70 8.17 -15.94
CA VAL A 269 -8.66 8.25 -14.47
C VAL A 269 -9.55 9.40 -14.04
N ALA A 270 -10.32 9.21 -12.97
CA ALA A 270 -11.22 10.21 -12.40
C ALA A 270 -11.26 10.04 -10.86
N PRO A 271 -11.76 11.03 -10.11
CA PRO A 271 -12.07 10.85 -8.70
C PRO A 271 -13.03 9.68 -8.47
N ILE A 272 -12.92 9.03 -7.32
CA ILE A 272 -13.85 7.96 -6.91
C ILE A 272 -15.27 8.54 -6.77
N PRO A 273 -16.32 7.87 -7.29
CA PRO A 273 -17.69 8.36 -7.23
C PRO A 273 -18.13 8.72 -5.81
N ALA A 274 -18.94 9.74 -5.67
CA ALA A 274 -19.49 10.20 -4.41
C ALA A 274 -20.47 9.16 -3.79
N VAL A 275 -20.59 9.19 -2.47
CA VAL A 275 -21.61 8.45 -1.71
C VAL A 275 -22.73 9.40 -1.37
N GLY A 276 -23.86 9.29 -2.08
CA GLY A 276 -24.89 10.34 -2.09
C GLY A 276 -24.30 11.63 -2.68
N ASP A 277 -24.50 12.74 -1.98
CA ASP A 277 -23.97 14.05 -2.40
C ASP A 277 -22.53 14.33 -1.88
N SER A 278 -21.95 13.41 -1.12
CA SER A 278 -20.65 13.61 -0.48
C SER A 278 -19.52 13.01 -1.32
N PRO A 279 -18.52 13.82 -1.75
CA PRO A 279 -17.35 13.30 -2.43
C PRO A 279 -16.66 12.20 -1.63
N SER A 280 -16.25 11.14 -2.31
CA SER A 280 -15.40 10.11 -1.72
C SER A 280 -14.06 10.68 -1.29
N LYS A 281 -13.54 10.22 -0.13
CA LYS A 281 -12.31 10.75 0.49
C LYS A 281 -11.29 9.63 0.69
N PRO A 282 -10.49 9.29 -0.35
CA PRO A 282 -9.51 8.24 -0.23
C PRO A 282 -8.40 8.61 0.78
N PHE A 283 -7.72 7.60 1.29
CA PHE A 283 -6.41 7.83 1.86
C PHE A 283 -5.40 8.15 0.76
N SER A 284 -4.53 9.12 1.02
CA SER A 284 -3.30 9.29 0.26
C SER A 284 -2.11 8.76 1.05
N GLY A 285 -1.19 8.12 0.33
CA GLY A 285 0.05 7.59 0.86
C GLY A 285 1.23 8.34 0.26
N VAL A 286 2.26 8.60 1.08
CA VAL A 286 3.57 9.01 0.57
C VAL A 286 4.45 7.77 0.57
N MET A 287 4.84 7.29 -0.62
CA MET A 287 5.83 6.24 -0.74
C MET A 287 7.18 6.76 -0.30
N ALA A 288 7.82 6.07 0.63
CA ALA A 288 9.07 6.49 1.24
C ALA A 288 10.07 5.34 1.35
N ALA A 289 11.34 5.66 1.17
CA ALA A 289 12.46 4.75 1.41
C ALA A 289 12.95 4.92 2.85
N THR A 290 12.91 3.85 3.63
CA THR A 290 13.35 3.82 5.03
C THR A 290 14.62 3.00 5.19
N LEU A 291 15.40 3.32 6.21
CA LEU A 291 16.64 2.61 6.51
C LEU A 291 16.43 1.65 7.67
N ASN A 292 16.73 0.38 7.47
CA ASN A 292 16.74 -0.63 8.53
C ASN A 292 17.74 -0.27 9.62
N ALA A 293 17.28 -0.19 10.86
CA ALA A 293 18.14 0.18 12.00
C ALA A 293 19.33 -0.79 12.22
N ALA A 294 19.19 -2.04 11.77
CA ALA A 294 20.23 -3.06 11.88
C ALA A 294 21.24 -3.03 10.71
N SER A 295 20.99 -2.23 9.66
CA SER A 295 21.89 -2.16 8.51
C SER A 295 23.28 -1.59 8.89
N PRO A 296 24.39 -2.25 8.56
CA PRO A 296 25.73 -1.70 8.65
C PRO A 296 26.04 -0.69 7.54
N ASN A 297 25.18 -0.61 6.51
CA ASN A 297 25.40 0.13 5.26
C ASN A 297 24.69 1.49 5.24
N GLN A 298 24.42 2.12 6.40
CA GLN A 298 23.64 3.36 6.51
C GLN A 298 24.15 4.47 5.56
N ALA A 299 25.45 4.71 5.52
CA ALA A 299 26.03 5.75 4.68
C ALA A 299 25.89 5.43 3.18
N LEU A 300 26.07 4.17 2.78
CA LEU A 300 25.88 3.72 1.39
C LEU A 300 24.41 3.83 0.97
N ALA A 301 23.50 3.52 1.89
CA ALA A 301 22.06 3.63 1.64
C ALA A 301 21.64 5.10 1.43
N VAL A 302 22.16 6.02 2.24
CA VAL A 302 21.93 7.47 2.05
C VAL A 302 22.47 7.94 0.71
N GLU A 303 23.72 7.58 0.36
CA GLU A 303 24.33 7.89 -0.93
C GLU A 303 23.51 7.40 -2.11
N PHE A 304 23.05 6.13 -2.05
CA PHE A 304 22.19 5.56 -3.08
C PHE A 304 20.85 6.30 -3.20
N LEU A 305 20.23 6.66 -2.07
CA LEU A 305 18.94 7.35 -2.08
C LEU A 305 19.06 8.78 -2.60
N GLU A 306 20.00 9.58 -2.07
CA GLU A 306 20.06 11.00 -2.40
C GLU A 306 20.65 11.27 -3.79
N ASN A 307 21.68 10.51 -4.21
CA ASN A 307 22.44 10.82 -5.42
C ASN A 307 22.11 9.92 -6.61
N TYR A 308 21.24 8.89 -6.46
CA TYR A 308 20.89 7.99 -7.54
C TYR A 308 19.38 7.76 -7.69
N LEU A 309 18.67 7.45 -6.59
CA LEU A 309 17.26 7.07 -6.69
C LEU A 309 16.33 8.28 -6.75
N LEU A 310 16.54 9.27 -5.87
CA LEU A 310 15.60 10.40 -5.69
C LEU A 310 15.89 11.58 -6.61
N GLU A 311 16.99 11.55 -7.33
CA GLU A 311 17.22 12.51 -8.41
C GLU A 311 16.25 12.28 -9.58
N VAL A 312 16.13 13.27 -10.46
CA VAL A 312 15.18 13.23 -11.59
C VAL A 312 15.36 11.99 -12.46
N GLU A 313 16.62 11.62 -12.82
CA GLU A 313 16.90 10.48 -13.70
C GLU A 313 16.58 9.13 -13.03
N GLY A 314 16.89 9.00 -11.73
CA GLY A 314 16.55 7.81 -10.95
C GLY A 314 15.04 7.60 -10.88
N LEU A 315 14.29 8.63 -10.52
CA LEU A 315 12.83 8.59 -10.46
C LEU A 315 12.21 8.33 -11.83
N LYS A 316 12.72 8.94 -12.92
CA LYS A 316 12.31 8.64 -14.30
C LYS A 316 12.51 7.18 -14.66
N THR A 317 13.63 6.60 -14.26
CA THR A 317 13.96 5.19 -14.53
C THR A 317 12.96 4.26 -13.84
N VAL A 318 12.61 4.54 -12.58
CA VAL A 318 11.58 3.78 -11.85
C VAL A 318 10.19 4.00 -12.47
N ASN A 319 9.82 5.24 -12.76
CA ASN A 319 8.52 5.62 -13.33
C ASN A 319 8.28 5.02 -14.73
N ALA A 320 9.34 4.81 -15.51
CA ALA A 320 9.25 4.17 -16.81
C ALA A 320 8.90 2.67 -16.76
N ASP A 321 9.22 1.99 -15.67
CA ASP A 321 8.82 0.59 -15.42
C ASP A 321 7.36 0.53 -14.94
N VAL A 322 7.09 1.21 -13.82
CA VAL A 322 5.74 1.36 -13.27
C VAL A 322 5.53 2.81 -12.83
N PRO A 323 4.46 3.47 -13.28
CA PRO A 323 4.17 4.85 -12.90
C PRO A 323 4.12 5.04 -11.39
N LEU A 324 4.87 6.02 -10.90
CA LEU A 324 4.95 6.37 -9.48
C LEU A 324 3.74 7.19 -8.99
N GLY A 325 2.94 7.73 -9.92
CA GLY A 325 1.88 8.68 -9.58
C GLY A 325 2.44 10.10 -9.49
N ALA A 326 2.09 10.82 -8.45
CA ALA A 326 2.55 12.18 -8.23
C ALA A 326 3.92 12.17 -7.51
N VAL A 327 5.00 12.27 -8.25
CA VAL A 327 6.35 12.32 -7.66
C VAL A 327 6.52 13.57 -6.80
N VAL A 328 7.35 13.49 -5.77
CA VAL A 328 7.57 14.60 -4.83
C VAL A 328 8.83 15.41 -5.16
N ASN A 329 9.69 14.94 -6.06
CA ASN A 329 10.78 15.75 -6.62
C ASN A 329 10.15 16.84 -7.49
N LYS A 330 10.38 18.11 -7.12
CA LYS A 330 9.74 19.29 -7.73
C LYS A 330 9.99 19.41 -9.23
N ALA A 331 11.23 19.16 -9.67
CA ALA A 331 11.60 19.26 -11.08
C ALA A 331 10.92 18.18 -11.93
N PHE A 332 10.90 16.93 -11.47
CA PHE A 332 10.25 15.86 -12.20
C PHE A 332 8.72 15.99 -12.14
N MET A 333 8.15 16.49 -11.05
CA MET A 333 6.72 16.75 -10.97
C MET A 333 6.28 17.83 -11.98
N GLU A 334 7.10 18.86 -12.21
CA GLU A 334 6.81 19.88 -13.23
C GLU A 334 6.71 19.25 -14.63
N GLU A 335 7.60 18.31 -14.97
CA GLU A 335 7.54 17.58 -16.24
C GLU A 335 6.26 16.72 -16.39
N LEU A 336 5.74 16.17 -15.28
CA LEU A 336 4.52 15.34 -15.27
C LEU A 336 3.23 16.16 -15.15
N SER A 337 3.32 17.46 -14.92
CA SER A 337 2.19 18.32 -14.55
C SER A 337 1.07 18.38 -15.59
N ASP A 338 1.37 18.10 -16.86
CA ASP A 338 0.37 18.11 -17.95
C ASP A 338 -0.31 16.76 -18.20
N ASP A 339 0.16 15.67 -17.57
CA ASP A 339 -0.47 14.35 -17.71
C ASP A 339 -1.86 14.34 -17.02
N PRO A 340 -2.96 14.11 -17.78
CA PRO A 340 -4.31 14.14 -17.22
C PRO A 340 -4.56 13.06 -16.18
N MET A 341 -3.85 11.93 -16.24
CA MET A 341 -3.99 10.86 -15.25
C MET A 341 -3.30 11.23 -13.94
N ILE A 342 -2.15 11.89 -14.01
CA ILE A 342 -1.47 12.43 -12.84
C ILE A 342 -2.34 13.51 -12.17
N LYS A 343 -2.92 14.44 -12.98
CA LYS A 343 -3.88 15.44 -12.46
C LYS A 343 -5.05 14.79 -11.72
N ALA A 344 -5.70 13.80 -12.34
CA ALA A 344 -6.84 13.11 -11.73
C ALA A 344 -6.46 12.35 -10.46
N THR A 345 -5.25 11.80 -10.39
CA THR A 345 -4.72 11.17 -9.18
C THR A 345 -4.50 12.20 -8.07
N PHE A 346 -3.98 13.36 -8.41
CA PHE A 346 -3.84 14.48 -7.48
C PHE A 346 -5.19 14.96 -6.96
N GLU A 347 -6.16 15.20 -7.84
CA GLU A 347 -7.53 15.59 -7.48
C GLU A 347 -8.16 14.56 -6.51
N SER A 348 -7.93 13.27 -6.74
CA SER A 348 -8.39 12.22 -5.83
C SER A 348 -7.70 12.32 -4.47
N ALA A 349 -6.39 12.54 -4.44
CA ALA A 349 -5.61 12.69 -3.21
C ALA A 349 -6.03 13.93 -2.40
N GLU A 350 -6.28 15.06 -3.07
CA GLU A 350 -6.72 16.32 -2.44
C GLU A 350 -8.13 16.23 -1.83
N GLN A 351 -9.02 15.43 -2.41
CA GLN A 351 -10.35 15.17 -1.83
C GLN A 351 -10.24 14.33 -0.55
N GLY A 352 -9.19 13.54 -0.42
CA GLY A 352 -8.92 12.64 0.69
C GLY A 352 -8.10 13.27 1.80
N ARG A 353 -7.40 12.41 2.52
CA ARG A 353 -6.45 12.78 3.57
C ARG A 353 -5.24 11.85 3.56
N PRO A 354 -4.05 12.34 3.93
CA PRO A 354 -2.92 11.48 4.22
C PRO A 354 -3.27 10.43 5.29
N MET A 355 -2.77 9.22 5.12
CA MET A 355 -2.86 8.20 6.15
C MET A 355 -2.15 8.69 7.43
N PRO A 356 -2.71 8.49 8.62
CA PRO A 356 -1.99 8.78 9.85
C PRO A 356 -0.69 7.99 9.93
N ASN A 357 0.41 8.68 10.26
CA ASN A 357 1.71 8.06 10.47
C ASN A 357 1.93 7.82 11.97
N ILE A 358 1.14 6.91 12.54
CA ILE A 358 1.17 6.58 13.98
C ILE A 358 1.12 5.07 14.20
N PRO A 359 1.67 4.55 15.31
CA PRO A 359 1.74 3.11 15.59
C PRO A 359 0.39 2.40 15.56
N GLN A 360 -0.69 3.11 15.90
CA GLN A 360 -2.04 2.56 15.97
C GLN A 360 -2.64 2.20 14.61
N MET A 361 -2.03 2.65 13.49
CA MET A 361 -2.48 2.30 12.14
C MET A 361 -2.44 0.79 11.87
N GLY A 362 -1.50 0.05 12.47
CA GLY A 362 -1.47 -1.42 12.36
C GLY A 362 -2.77 -2.08 12.88
N VAL A 363 -3.27 -1.60 14.02
CA VAL A 363 -4.54 -2.07 14.59
C VAL A 363 -5.73 -1.62 13.75
N PHE A 364 -5.71 -0.37 13.26
CA PHE A 364 -6.75 0.16 12.36
C PHE A 364 -6.92 -0.72 11.13
N TRP A 365 -5.85 -1.02 10.40
CA TRP A 365 -5.89 -1.87 9.19
C TRP A 365 -6.51 -3.23 9.48
N SER A 366 -5.99 -3.94 10.49
CA SER A 366 -6.47 -5.29 10.82
C SER A 366 -7.93 -5.32 11.31
N ALA A 367 -8.36 -4.29 12.04
CA ALA A 367 -9.73 -4.18 12.53
C ALA A 367 -10.72 -3.90 11.40
N MET A 368 -10.35 -2.97 10.50
CA MET A 368 -11.22 -2.57 9.39
C MET A 368 -11.31 -3.65 8.31
N GLU A 369 -10.21 -4.33 7.97
CA GLU A 369 -10.24 -5.47 7.03
C GLU A 369 -11.16 -6.58 7.53
N ALA A 370 -11.10 -6.90 8.83
CA ALA A 370 -12.01 -7.87 9.44
C ALA A 370 -13.47 -7.40 9.38
N ALA A 371 -13.73 -6.11 9.63
CA ALA A 371 -15.09 -5.54 9.54
C ALA A 371 -15.63 -5.59 8.12
N LEU A 372 -14.86 -5.13 7.13
CA LEU A 372 -15.26 -5.16 5.72
C LEU A 372 -15.53 -6.60 5.26
N THR A 373 -14.65 -7.54 5.60
CA THR A 373 -14.85 -8.96 5.30
C THR A 373 -16.13 -9.52 5.91
N ASN A 374 -16.46 -9.15 7.14
CA ASN A 374 -17.69 -9.60 7.79
C ASN A 374 -18.95 -8.98 7.17
N ILE A 375 -18.89 -7.69 6.80
CA ILE A 375 -20.00 -6.99 6.12
C ILE A 375 -20.25 -7.60 4.74
N THR A 376 -19.21 -7.73 3.93
CA THR A 376 -19.33 -8.15 2.52
C THR A 376 -19.69 -9.62 2.37
N SER A 377 -19.25 -10.47 3.31
CA SER A 377 -19.67 -11.88 3.38
C SER A 377 -21.08 -12.07 3.96
N GLY A 378 -21.66 -11.06 4.61
CA GLY A 378 -22.94 -11.15 5.30
C GLY A 378 -22.88 -11.79 6.69
N ARG A 379 -21.68 -11.96 7.29
CA ARG A 379 -21.51 -12.52 8.64
C ARG A 379 -21.98 -11.58 9.74
N GLN A 380 -21.81 -10.27 9.53
CA GLN A 380 -22.27 -9.23 10.44
C GLN A 380 -23.03 -8.15 9.67
N THR A 381 -23.91 -7.44 10.37
CA THR A 381 -24.49 -6.19 9.88
C THR A 381 -23.41 -5.10 9.83
N VAL A 382 -23.63 -4.04 9.06
CA VAL A 382 -22.73 -2.87 8.99
C VAL A 382 -22.48 -2.31 10.38
N ASP A 383 -23.55 -2.09 11.17
CA ASP A 383 -23.44 -1.54 12.53
C ASP A 383 -22.56 -2.42 13.42
N ALA A 384 -22.88 -3.71 13.52
CA ALA A 384 -22.16 -4.62 14.40
C ALA A 384 -20.66 -4.73 14.04
N ALA A 385 -20.34 -4.82 12.75
CA ALA A 385 -18.96 -4.97 12.29
C ALA A 385 -18.14 -3.70 12.56
N LEU A 386 -18.69 -2.52 12.28
CA LEU A 386 -17.98 -1.25 12.50
C LEU A 386 -17.88 -0.90 14.00
N ASP A 387 -18.89 -1.23 14.80
CA ASP A 387 -18.83 -1.06 16.27
C ASP A 387 -17.75 -1.97 16.91
N ASP A 388 -17.60 -3.19 16.40
CA ASP A 388 -16.54 -4.09 16.87
C ASP A 388 -15.16 -3.64 16.40
N ALA A 389 -15.03 -3.10 15.19
CA ALA A 389 -13.80 -2.50 14.72
C ALA A 389 -13.41 -1.28 15.57
N ALA A 390 -14.35 -0.36 15.83
CA ALA A 390 -14.11 0.82 16.67
C ALA A 390 -13.58 0.45 18.05
N LYS A 391 -14.21 -0.53 18.72
CA LYS A 391 -13.75 -1.03 20.03
C LYS A 391 -12.34 -1.60 20.02
N ARG A 392 -11.90 -2.20 18.89
CA ARG A 392 -10.54 -2.74 18.74
C ARG A 392 -9.52 -1.64 18.50
N ILE A 393 -9.88 -0.62 17.71
CA ILE A 393 -8.99 0.47 17.30
C ILE A 393 -8.62 1.36 18.50
N VAL A 394 -9.56 1.64 19.40
CA VAL A 394 -9.36 2.58 20.54
C VAL A 394 -8.96 1.89 21.85
N LYS A 395 -8.61 0.60 21.83
CA LYS A 395 -8.06 -0.11 22.99
C LYS A 395 -6.61 0.25 23.23
#